data_6c6478427f1ef2b32108a418c24fbfd8
#
_entry.id   6c6478427f1ef2b32108a418c24fbfd8
#
_cell.length_a   1.000
_cell.length_b   1.000
_cell.length_c   1.000
_cell.angle_alpha   90.00
_cell.angle_beta   90.00
_cell.angle_gamma   90.00
#
_symmetry.space_group_name_H-M   'P 1'
#
loop_
_entity.id
_entity.type
_entity.pdbx_description
1 polymer ?
#
loop_
_entity_poly.entity_id
_entity_poly.type
_entity_poly.pdbx_seq_one_letter_code
_entity_poly.pdbx_strand_id
1 'polypeptide(L)'
;MKILHTTPAQDGFYMPAEFAPHEGCLMIWPERADSWQYGAYAARKAFLRVIETISESESMTVLCSEGQYDNARAQLPDRVRLVVMETDDAWARDVGPTFVINGRGERRGIDWGFNAWGGDVDGLYPSWEKDNRVARKFCDLVSNDVYDKRDFICEGG
;
A
#
# COMPACT_ATOMS: atom_id res chain seq x y z
N MET A 1 2.49 -6.05 16.40
CA MET A 1 1.16 -5.79 15.79
C MET A 1 0.12 -6.76 16.36
N LYS A 2 -1.07 -6.29 16.70
CA LYS A 2 -2.23 -7.11 17.08
C LYS A 2 -3.25 -7.10 15.95
N ILE A 3 -3.95 -8.22 15.76
CA ILE A 3 -5.11 -8.31 14.85
C ILE A 3 -6.36 -8.08 15.68
N LEU A 4 -7.20 -7.13 15.27
CA LEU A 4 -8.39 -6.69 15.97
C LEU A 4 -9.64 -7.13 15.18
N HIS A 5 -10.65 -7.64 15.88
CA HIS A 5 -11.93 -8.07 15.30
C HIS A 5 -13.09 -7.14 15.65
N THR A 6 -12.81 -6.11 16.46
CA THR A 6 -13.74 -4.98 16.71
C THR A 6 -13.83 -4.08 15.46
N THR A 7 -14.59 -3.00 15.54
CA THR A 7 -14.60 -1.96 14.51
C THR A 7 -13.90 -0.71 15.01
N PRO A 8 -13.33 0.12 14.09
CA PRO A 8 -12.74 1.40 14.48
C PRO A 8 -13.66 2.25 15.34
N ALA A 9 -14.94 2.36 14.97
CA ALA A 9 -15.92 3.15 15.70
C ALA A 9 -16.15 2.64 17.14
N GLN A 10 -16.19 1.32 17.36
CA GLN A 10 -16.30 0.74 18.70
C GLN A 10 -15.12 1.09 19.59
N ASP A 11 -13.92 1.23 19.01
CA ASP A 11 -12.70 1.55 19.74
C ASP A 11 -12.40 3.07 19.77
N GLY A 12 -13.30 3.91 19.24
CA GLY A 12 -13.16 5.36 19.23
C GLY A 12 -12.18 5.90 18.18
N PHE A 13 -11.96 5.15 17.09
CA PHE A 13 -11.18 5.55 15.95
C PHE A 13 -12.06 6.06 14.80
N TYR A 14 -11.53 6.96 14.01
CA TYR A 14 -12.19 7.51 12.82
C TYR A 14 -11.17 7.68 11.68
N MET A 15 -11.65 7.72 10.44
CA MET A 15 -10.83 8.02 9.28
C MET A 15 -10.62 9.53 9.19
N PRO A 16 -9.37 10.02 9.19
CA PRO A 16 -9.10 11.45 8.99
C PRO A 16 -9.43 11.86 7.55
N ALA A 17 -9.65 13.16 7.35
CA ALA A 17 -9.77 13.70 5.99
C ALA A 17 -8.45 13.52 5.22
N GLU A 18 -8.53 13.36 3.90
CA GLU A 18 -7.35 13.11 3.05
C GLU A 18 -6.32 14.25 3.10
N PHE A 19 -6.75 15.47 3.37
CA PHE A 19 -5.90 16.64 3.55
C PHE A 19 -5.37 16.84 4.99
N ALA A 20 -5.66 15.91 5.91
CA ALA A 20 -5.06 15.95 7.25
C ALA A 20 -3.52 15.77 7.16
N PRO A 21 -2.75 16.28 8.13
CA PRO A 21 -1.30 16.09 8.11
C PRO A 21 -0.89 14.64 7.96
N HIS A 22 0.00 14.35 7.00
CA HIS A 22 0.51 13.02 6.72
C HIS A 22 1.81 12.75 7.49
N GLU A 23 2.05 11.50 7.85
CA GLU A 23 3.35 11.02 8.35
C GLU A 23 4.23 10.49 7.21
N GLY A 24 3.64 10.21 6.05
CA GLY A 24 4.32 9.74 4.86
C GLY A 24 3.39 9.10 3.85
N CYS A 25 3.95 8.77 2.70
CA CYS A 25 3.26 8.14 1.59
C CYS A 25 3.80 6.75 1.30
N LEU A 26 2.94 5.88 0.76
CA LEU A 26 3.25 4.53 0.32
C LEU A 26 3.03 4.42 -1.18
N MET A 27 4.02 3.86 -1.89
CA MET A 27 3.87 3.43 -3.29
C MET A 27 4.41 2.02 -3.49
N ILE A 28 4.00 1.36 -4.56
CA ILE A 28 4.51 0.05 -4.97
C ILE A 28 5.20 0.22 -6.33
N TRP A 29 6.38 -0.39 -6.48
CA TRP A 29 7.15 -0.33 -7.72
C TRP A 29 6.45 -1.11 -8.83
N PRO A 30 6.15 -0.51 -10.01
CA PRO A 30 5.45 -1.20 -11.08
C PRO A 30 6.37 -2.21 -11.78
N GLU A 31 5.95 -3.48 -11.80
CA GLU A 31 6.77 -4.58 -12.35
C GLU A 31 5.98 -5.65 -13.10
N ARG A 32 4.65 -5.75 -12.90
CA ARG A 32 3.82 -6.76 -13.55
C ARG A 32 3.75 -6.55 -15.07
N ALA A 33 4.17 -7.58 -15.84
CA ALA A 33 4.35 -7.46 -17.30
C ALA A 33 3.04 -7.29 -18.08
N ASP A 34 1.96 -7.89 -17.62
CA ASP A 34 0.63 -7.80 -18.24
C ASP A 34 -0.11 -6.50 -17.91
N SER A 35 0.16 -5.87 -16.78
CA SER A 35 -0.37 -4.54 -16.45
C SER A 35 0.49 -3.42 -17.04
N TRP A 36 1.81 -3.58 -17.05
CA TRP A 36 2.77 -2.53 -17.41
C TRP A 36 3.59 -2.94 -18.63
N GLN A 37 3.13 -2.52 -19.82
CA GLN A 37 3.79 -2.83 -21.09
C GLN A 37 5.27 -2.36 -21.13
N TYR A 38 6.06 -3.00 -22.00
CA TYR A 38 7.47 -2.66 -22.24
C TYR A 38 8.34 -2.67 -20.97
N GLY A 39 8.12 -3.66 -20.10
CA GLY A 39 8.88 -3.81 -18.85
C GLY A 39 8.64 -2.68 -17.85
N ALA A 40 7.44 -2.10 -17.87
CA ALA A 40 7.01 -1.00 -16.99
C ALA A 40 7.84 0.30 -17.13
N TYR A 41 8.61 0.47 -18.20
CA TYR A 41 9.53 1.61 -18.33
C TYR A 41 8.82 2.98 -18.24
N ALA A 42 7.73 3.16 -18.96
CA ALA A 42 6.98 4.42 -18.93
C ALA A 42 6.31 4.66 -17.56
N ALA A 43 5.75 3.59 -16.98
CA ALA A 43 5.16 3.65 -15.64
C ALA A 43 6.21 4.04 -14.59
N ARG A 44 7.37 3.38 -14.59
CA ARG A 44 8.48 3.69 -13.66
C ARG A 44 8.93 5.13 -13.76
N LYS A 45 9.04 5.68 -14.98
CA LYS A 45 9.35 7.11 -15.16
C LYS A 45 8.31 8.04 -14.54
N ALA A 46 7.03 7.73 -14.68
CA ALA A 46 5.95 8.53 -14.08
C ALA A 46 5.99 8.40 -12.54
N PHE A 47 6.13 7.18 -12.05
CA PHE A 47 6.23 6.91 -10.60
C PHE A 47 7.44 7.62 -9.99
N LEU A 48 8.60 7.59 -10.62
CA LEU A 48 9.80 8.30 -10.15
C LEU A 48 9.54 9.79 -9.96
N ARG A 49 8.91 10.46 -10.92
CA ARG A 49 8.58 11.89 -10.79
C ARG A 49 7.66 12.17 -9.61
N VAL A 50 6.65 11.32 -9.40
CA VAL A 50 5.74 11.43 -8.25
C VAL A 50 6.51 11.21 -6.94
N ILE A 51 7.31 10.16 -6.87
CA ILE A 51 8.12 9.81 -5.70
C ILE A 51 9.12 10.94 -5.37
N GLU A 52 9.84 11.44 -6.36
CA GLU A 52 10.78 12.57 -6.21
C GLU A 52 10.08 13.78 -5.63
N THR A 53 8.94 14.18 -6.23
CA THR A 53 8.17 15.35 -5.80
C THR A 53 7.65 15.21 -4.37
N ILE A 54 7.01 14.09 -4.03
CA ILE A 54 6.46 13.87 -2.68
C ILE A 54 7.58 13.78 -1.66
N SER A 55 8.67 13.08 -1.98
CA SER A 55 9.78 12.88 -1.04
C SER A 55 10.59 14.15 -0.72
N GLU A 56 10.32 15.28 -1.37
CA GLU A 56 10.86 16.59 -0.97
C GLU A 56 10.24 17.12 0.32
N SER A 57 8.98 16.77 0.59
CA SER A 57 8.21 17.29 1.73
C SER A 57 7.73 16.23 2.72
N GLU A 58 7.63 14.96 2.30
CA GLU A 58 7.09 13.87 3.09
C GLU A 58 7.98 12.63 3.07
N SER A 59 7.88 11.80 4.11
CA SER A 59 8.51 10.48 4.11
C SER A 59 7.87 9.59 3.06
N MET A 60 8.68 8.98 2.18
CA MET A 60 8.21 8.10 1.14
C MET A 60 8.72 6.68 1.36
N THR A 61 7.80 5.71 1.37
CA THR A 61 8.12 4.29 1.34
C THR A 61 7.69 3.69 0.02
N VAL A 62 8.57 2.94 -0.62
CA VAL A 62 8.29 2.19 -1.86
C VAL A 62 8.48 0.71 -1.59
N LEU A 63 7.46 -0.09 -1.94
CA LEU A 63 7.55 -1.55 -1.90
C LEU A 63 7.99 -2.07 -3.25
N CYS A 64 8.80 -3.13 -3.28
CA CYS A 64 9.17 -3.84 -4.50
C CYS A 64 9.40 -5.32 -4.20
N SER A 65 9.38 -6.16 -5.25
CA SER A 65 9.84 -7.54 -5.12
C SER A 65 11.35 -7.60 -4.84
N GLU A 66 11.82 -8.72 -4.30
CA GLU A 66 13.26 -8.96 -4.13
C GLU A 66 14.00 -8.85 -5.46
N GLY A 67 13.44 -9.40 -6.54
CA GLY A 67 14.04 -9.36 -7.88
C GLY A 67 14.15 -7.96 -8.50
N GLN A 68 13.41 -6.98 -7.99
CA GLN A 68 13.44 -5.60 -8.48
C GLN A 68 14.19 -4.64 -7.53
N TYR A 69 14.66 -5.12 -6.39
CA TYR A 69 15.28 -4.24 -5.38
C TYR A 69 16.44 -3.42 -5.94
N ASP A 70 17.41 -4.04 -6.58
CA ASP A 70 18.59 -3.35 -7.13
C ASP A 70 18.20 -2.37 -8.24
N ASN A 71 17.23 -2.76 -9.09
CA ASN A 71 16.73 -1.90 -10.17
C ASN A 71 16.00 -0.68 -9.59
N ALA A 72 15.16 -0.85 -8.61
CA ALA A 72 14.45 0.24 -7.94
C ALA A 72 15.44 1.13 -7.16
N ARG A 73 16.36 0.52 -6.40
CA ARG A 73 17.34 1.28 -5.60
C ARG A 73 18.24 2.16 -6.46
N ALA A 74 18.66 1.68 -7.63
CA ALA A 74 19.49 2.45 -8.56
C ALA A 74 18.80 3.69 -9.15
N GLN A 75 17.47 3.75 -9.12
CA GLN A 75 16.67 4.82 -9.70
C GLN A 75 16.06 5.77 -8.64
N LEU A 76 15.78 5.26 -7.45
CA LEU A 76 15.14 6.03 -6.39
C LEU A 76 16.12 6.92 -5.63
N PRO A 77 15.72 8.15 -5.21
CA PRO A 77 16.53 8.97 -4.32
C PRO A 77 16.87 8.25 -3.01
N ASP A 78 18.05 8.53 -2.43
CA ASP A 78 18.51 7.88 -1.19
C ASP A 78 17.59 8.12 0.00
N ARG A 79 16.89 9.26 0.02
CA ARG A 79 15.91 9.62 1.06
C ARG A 79 14.65 8.74 1.05
N VAL A 80 14.40 7.99 -0.03
CA VAL A 80 13.24 7.10 -0.15
C VAL A 80 13.53 5.77 0.52
N ARG A 81 12.67 5.36 1.43
CA ARG A 81 12.72 4.04 2.07
C ARG A 81 12.25 2.98 1.07
N LEU A 82 13.15 2.11 0.62
CA LEU A 82 12.81 0.97 -0.22
C LEU A 82 12.69 -0.28 0.65
N VAL A 83 11.61 -1.02 0.49
CA VAL A 83 11.29 -2.21 1.29
C VAL A 83 10.96 -3.38 0.38
N VAL A 84 11.61 -4.52 0.60
CA VAL A 84 11.23 -5.78 -0.08
C VAL A 84 9.92 -6.28 0.51
N MET A 85 8.89 -6.26 -0.31
CA MET A 85 7.56 -6.81 -0.01
C MET A 85 6.92 -7.25 -1.32
N GLU A 86 6.73 -8.56 -1.45
CA GLU A 86 6.10 -9.14 -2.63
C GLU A 86 4.65 -8.67 -2.78
N THR A 87 4.31 -8.21 -3.98
CA THR A 87 2.97 -7.81 -4.44
C THR A 87 2.66 -8.50 -5.76
N ASP A 88 1.41 -8.49 -6.18
CA ASP A 88 1.02 -8.98 -7.51
C ASP A 88 0.96 -7.83 -8.51
N ASP A 89 0.65 -6.58 -8.06
CA ASP A 89 0.73 -5.38 -8.88
C ASP A 89 0.95 -4.10 -8.02
N ALA A 90 0.93 -2.91 -8.64
CA ALA A 90 1.37 -1.65 -8.04
C ALA A 90 0.20 -0.74 -7.56
N TRP A 91 -0.89 -1.31 -7.08
CA TRP A 91 -2.11 -0.62 -6.69
C TRP A 91 -2.14 -0.29 -5.19
N ALA A 92 -1.22 0.57 -4.74
CA ALA A 92 -1.03 0.89 -3.31
C ALA A 92 -2.28 1.47 -2.63
N ARG A 93 -3.14 2.19 -3.35
CA ARG A 93 -4.40 2.73 -2.82
C ARG A 93 -5.37 1.60 -2.44
N ASP A 94 -5.40 0.55 -3.24
CA ASP A 94 -6.37 -0.54 -3.12
C ASP A 94 -5.89 -1.62 -2.15
N VAL A 95 -4.60 -1.95 -2.19
CA VAL A 95 -4.02 -3.06 -1.41
C VAL A 95 -3.35 -2.61 -0.11
N GLY A 96 -3.07 -1.32 0.05
CA GLY A 96 -2.50 -0.75 1.27
C GLY A 96 -3.53 -0.64 2.40
N PRO A 97 -3.09 -0.44 3.65
CA PRO A 97 -4.00 -0.27 4.77
C PRO A 97 -4.70 1.09 4.72
N THR A 98 -5.99 1.13 5.01
CA THR A 98 -6.67 2.36 5.39
C THR A 98 -6.29 2.70 6.83
N PHE A 99 -5.67 3.85 7.07
CA PHE A 99 -5.33 4.27 8.43
C PHE A 99 -6.46 5.06 9.09
N VAL A 100 -6.70 4.71 10.34
CA VAL A 100 -7.65 5.40 11.23
C VAL A 100 -6.90 5.91 12.47
N ILE A 101 -7.37 7.02 13.01
CA ILE A 101 -6.77 7.69 14.16
C ILE A 101 -7.80 7.93 15.27
N ASN A 102 -7.34 8.23 16.48
CA ASN A 102 -8.19 8.67 17.57
C ASN A 102 -7.70 10.00 18.17
N GLY A 103 -8.49 10.54 19.09
CA GLY A 103 -8.15 11.81 19.77
C GLY A 103 -6.92 11.78 20.69
N ARG A 104 -6.26 10.60 20.84
CA ARG A 104 -5.04 10.42 21.65
C ARG A 104 -3.77 10.33 20.81
N GLY A 105 -3.89 10.49 19.49
CA GLY A 105 -2.76 10.36 18.56
C GLY A 105 -2.36 8.92 18.26
N GLU A 106 -3.21 7.93 18.62
CA GLU A 106 -2.99 6.54 18.24
C GLU A 106 -3.44 6.33 16.79
N ARG A 107 -2.73 5.48 16.06
CA ARG A 107 -3.06 5.09 14.68
C ARG A 107 -3.18 3.58 14.59
N ARG A 108 -4.15 3.09 13.81
CA ARG A 108 -4.35 1.69 13.47
C ARG A 108 -4.64 1.56 11.98
N GLY A 109 -4.33 0.41 11.40
CA GLY A 109 -4.68 0.09 10.02
C GLY A 109 -5.98 -0.70 9.92
N ILE A 110 -6.60 -0.66 8.74
CA ILE A 110 -7.68 -1.59 8.36
C ILE A 110 -7.14 -2.44 7.21
N ASP A 111 -7.27 -3.74 7.34
CA ASP A 111 -6.92 -4.76 6.34
C ASP A 111 -8.22 -5.20 5.65
N TRP A 112 -8.49 -4.62 4.48
CA TRP A 112 -9.63 -4.97 3.63
C TRP A 112 -9.32 -6.20 2.79
N GLY A 113 -10.35 -6.91 2.32
CA GLY A 113 -10.21 -7.89 1.28
C GLY A 113 -9.87 -7.23 -0.06
N PHE A 114 -9.03 -7.90 -0.85
CA PHE A 114 -8.73 -7.49 -2.22
C PHE A 114 -8.86 -8.69 -3.16
N ASN A 115 -9.49 -8.52 -4.31
CA ASN A 115 -9.77 -9.56 -5.28
C ASN A 115 -9.56 -9.13 -6.74
N ALA A 116 -8.67 -8.18 -6.97
CA ALA A 116 -8.39 -7.62 -8.30
C ALA A 116 -9.65 -7.07 -9.01
N TRP A 117 -10.60 -6.52 -8.23
CA TRP A 117 -11.86 -5.87 -8.65
C TRP A 117 -12.87 -6.78 -9.38
N GLY A 118 -12.75 -8.08 -9.30
CA GLY A 118 -13.70 -8.97 -9.97
C GLY A 118 -13.52 -10.44 -9.63
N GLY A 119 -12.49 -10.77 -8.85
CA GLY A 119 -12.21 -12.13 -8.42
C GLY A 119 -11.92 -13.05 -9.61
N ASP A 120 -12.40 -14.30 -9.52
CA ASP A 120 -12.13 -15.33 -10.51
C ASP A 120 -12.86 -15.12 -11.85
N VAL A 121 -13.85 -14.22 -11.92
CA VAL A 121 -14.68 -14.01 -13.11
C VAL A 121 -14.21 -12.83 -13.94
N ASP A 122 -14.11 -11.66 -13.30
CA ASP A 122 -13.83 -10.39 -13.98
C ASP A 122 -12.59 -9.67 -13.41
N GLY A 123 -11.82 -10.35 -12.56
CA GLY A 123 -10.60 -9.75 -11.97
C GLY A 123 -9.58 -9.34 -13.02
N LEU A 124 -8.92 -8.22 -12.79
CA LEU A 124 -7.92 -7.66 -13.71
C LEU A 124 -6.75 -8.64 -13.94
N TYR A 125 -6.44 -9.48 -12.96
CA TYR A 125 -5.44 -10.54 -13.05
C TYR A 125 -5.83 -11.75 -12.17
N PRO A 126 -5.35 -12.95 -12.51
CA PRO A 126 -5.86 -14.21 -11.94
C PRO A 126 -5.28 -14.58 -10.57
N SER A 127 -4.36 -13.80 -10.01
CA SER A 127 -3.74 -14.06 -8.71
C SER A 127 -3.53 -12.73 -7.99
N TRP A 128 -4.03 -12.62 -6.79
CA TRP A 128 -3.97 -11.41 -5.94
C TRP A 128 -3.62 -11.71 -4.49
N GLU A 129 -3.14 -12.91 -4.18
CA GLU A 129 -2.87 -13.32 -2.80
C GLU A 129 -1.74 -12.54 -2.14
N LYS A 130 -0.77 -12.06 -2.93
CA LYS A 130 0.31 -11.21 -2.41
C LYS A 130 -0.24 -9.83 -2.08
N ASP A 131 -1.03 -9.25 -2.99
CA ASP A 131 -1.70 -7.98 -2.82
C ASP A 131 -2.62 -7.99 -1.60
N ASN A 132 -3.43 -9.03 -1.44
CA ASN A 132 -4.34 -9.23 -0.31
C ASN A 132 -3.63 -9.39 1.07
N ARG A 133 -2.30 -9.30 1.11
CA ARG A 133 -1.49 -9.36 2.34
C ARG A 133 -0.72 -8.07 2.61
N VAL A 134 -0.73 -7.12 1.67
CA VAL A 134 0.07 -5.89 1.76
C VAL A 134 -0.33 -5.07 2.97
N ALA A 135 -1.62 -4.80 3.17
CA ALA A 135 -2.11 -3.99 4.28
C ALA A 135 -1.60 -4.51 5.63
N ARG A 136 -1.75 -5.81 5.86
CA ARG A 136 -1.31 -6.46 7.10
C ARG A 136 0.20 -6.40 7.30
N LYS A 137 0.97 -6.74 6.26
CA LYS A 137 2.44 -6.70 6.32
C LYS A 137 2.96 -5.28 6.52
N PHE A 138 2.31 -4.29 5.88
CA PHE A 138 2.70 -2.90 6.04
C PHE A 138 2.38 -2.39 7.45
N CYS A 139 1.24 -2.74 8.02
CA CYS A 139 0.92 -2.43 9.42
C CYS A 139 1.93 -3.02 10.39
N ASP A 140 2.39 -4.25 10.15
CA ASP A 140 3.45 -4.87 10.96
C ASP A 140 4.78 -4.13 10.83
N LEU A 141 5.17 -3.76 9.61
CA LEU A 141 6.39 -2.98 9.30
C LEU A 141 6.44 -1.64 10.04
N VAL A 142 5.28 -0.98 10.20
CA VAL A 142 5.16 0.32 10.89
C VAL A 142 4.65 0.18 12.33
N SER A 143 4.60 -1.04 12.87
CA SER A 143 4.22 -1.38 14.25
C SER A 143 2.83 -0.88 14.65
N ASN A 144 1.88 -0.89 13.71
CA ASN A 144 0.48 -0.55 13.97
C ASN A 144 -0.38 -1.80 14.16
N ASP A 145 -1.32 -1.74 15.08
CA ASP A 145 -2.38 -2.74 15.18
C ASP A 145 -3.33 -2.62 13.97
N VAL A 146 -3.98 -3.72 13.59
CA VAL A 146 -4.77 -3.79 12.37
C VAL A 146 -6.14 -4.41 12.63
N TYR A 147 -7.19 -3.79 12.11
CA TYR A 147 -8.53 -4.35 12.06
C TYR A 147 -8.64 -5.32 10.87
N ASP A 148 -8.98 -6.56 11.16
CA ASP A 148 -9.29 -7.57 10.13
C ASP A 148 -10.72 -7.32 9.60
N LYS A 149 -10.80 -6.83 8.36
CA LYS A 149 -12.05 -6.55 7.64
C LYS A 149 -12.05 -7.16 6.23
N ARG A 150 -11.32 -8.25 6.05
CA ARG A 150 -11.18 -8.94 4.75
C ARG A 150 -12.49 -9.58 4.24
N ASP A 151 -13.55 -9.59 5.05
CA ASP A 151 -14.90 -9.93 4.58
C ASP A 151 -15.52 -8.86 3.67
N PHE A 152 -14.90 -7.68 3.61
CA PHE A 152 -15.32 -6.56 2.77
C PHE A 152 -14.24 -6.25 1.75
N ILE A 153 -14.64 -6.09 0.48
CA ILE A 153 -13.76 -5.61 -0.57
C ILE A 153 -13.81 -4.08 -0.59
N CYS A 154 -12.63 -3.44 -0.53
CA CYS A 154 -12.50 -2.01 -0.71
C CYS A 154 -11.95 -1.75 -2.11
N GLU A 155 -12.65 -0.96 -2.90
CA GLU A 155 -12.29 -0.68 -4.30
C GLU A 155 -11.48 0.62 -4.48
N GLY A 156 -10.79 1.03 -3.44
CA GLY A 156 -9.79 2.09 -3.52
C GLY A 156 -10.30 3.53 -3.65
N GLY A 157 -11.49 3.81 -3.49
CA GLY A 157 -12.09 5.12 -3.32
C GLY A 157 -12.14 6.08 -4.46
#